data_b9b45f61e33d11f37fa8aa52e804c818
#
_entry.id   b9b45f61e33d11f37fa8aa52e804c818
#
_cell.length_a   1.000
_cell.length_b   1.000
_cell.length_c   1.000
_cell.angle_alpha   90.00
_cell.angle_beta   90.00
_cell.angle_gamma   90.00
#
_symmetry.space_group_name_H-M   'P 1'
#
loop_
_entity.id
_entity.type
_entity.pdbx_description
1 polymer ?
#
loop_
_entity_poly.entity_id
_entity_poly.type
_entity_poly.pdbx_seq_one_letter_code
_entity_poly.pdbx_strand_id
1 'polypeptide(L)'
;MAQLPLDLQFISAADRDDFIIGACNRLATTWIDRWPDWPGQYRILNLVGPPASGKSHLGAIWGVRTGAVTLRSSGDANAPDEGRHFVLDDVSVDDGWDEEALFHLVNRTANDGGSLLLLSREPVSQMPWKLADLTSRLRAVTVARLEPPDDAILRQLLEKYFADRQLAISLPVLDYMVSRMERSFQAVQTIAAAMDRRSLAERRNLTLPLARDIMAEFADGAHARQQALPTQTEQTGSQEEDS
;
A
#
# COMPACT_ATOMS: atom_id res chain seq x y z
N MET A 1 -14.40 36.08 6.18
CA MET A 1 -14.10 34.91 7.01
C MET A 1 -13.63 33.82 6.04
N ALA A 2 -12.36 33.50 6.03
CA ALA A 2 -11.83 32.41 5.20
C ALA A 2 -12.14 31.10 5.93
N GLN A 3 -12.97 30.27 5.34
CA GLN A 3 -13.17 28.89 5.78
C GLN A 3 -11.87 28.13 5.50
N LEU A 4 -11.21 27.70 6.57
CA LEU A 4 -10.08 26.76 6.48
C LEU A 4 -10.61 25.48 5.83
N PRO A 5 -9.94 24.95 4.79
CA PRO A 5 -10.28 23.64 4.27
C PRO A 5 -10.05 22.63 5.40
N LEU A 6 -11.10 21.92 5.79
CA LEU A 6 -10.97 20.73 6.62
C LEU A 6 -10.10 19.75 5.85
N ASP A 7 -8.91 19.52 6.37
CA ASP A 7 -8.02 18.46 5.93
C ASP A 7 -8.64 17.13 6.40
N LEU A 8 -9.66 16.70 5.69
CA LEU A 8 -10.22 15.36 5.83
C LEU A 8 -9.17 14.41 5.30
N GLN A 9 -8.26 14.01 6.19
CA GLN A 9 -7.41 12.86 5.95
C GLN A 9 -8.32 11.74 5.45
N PHE A 10 -8.07 11.31 4.21
CA PHE A 10 -8.73 10.16 3.60
C PHE A 10 -8.33 8.86 4.32
N ILE A 11 -8.78 8.70 5.54
CA ILE A 11 -9.23 7.42 6.06
C ILE A 11 -10.72 7.41 5.73
N SER A 12 -11.07 7.42 4.43
CA SER A 12 -12.40 7.01 4.04
C SER A 12 -12.55 5.62 4.59
N ALA A 13 -13.65 5.38 5.26
CA ALA A 13 -14.04 4.11 5.79
C ALA A 13 -13.48 3.00 4.90
N ALA A 14 -12.75 2.05 5.49
CA ALA A 14 -12.27 0.87 4.79
C ALA A 14 -13.50 0.02 4.45
N ASP A 15 -14.38 0.60 3.63
CA ASP A 15 -15.60 -0.03 3.18
C ASP A 15 -15.23 -0.95 2.02
N ARG A 16 -15.59 -2.21 2.17
CA ARG A 16 -15.35 -3.24 1.17
C ARG A 16 -16.05 -2.91 -0.15
N ASP A 17 -17.21 -2.28 -0.09
CA ASP A 17 -18.03 -1.92 -1.26
C ASP A 17 -17.41 -0.77 -2.08
N ASP A 18 -16.58 0.03 -1.46
CA ASP A 18 -15.86 1.13 -2.10
C ASP A 18 -14.56 0.70 -2.79
N PHE A 19 -14.11 -0.53 -2.54
CA PHE A 19 -12.87 -1.05 -3.11
C PHE A 19 -13.05 -1.53 -4.54
N ILE A 20 -12.39 -0.87 -5.49
CA ILE A 20 -12.46 -1.21 -6.92
C ILE A 20 -11.61 -2.46 -7.19
N ILE A 21 -12.27 -3.51 -7.70
CA ILE A 21 -11.64 -4.78 -8.05
C ILE A 21 -11.30 -4.82 -9.53
N GLY A 22 -10.02 -5.08 -9.82
CA GLY A 22 -9.52 -5.28 -11.17
C GLY A 22 -8.60 -6.50 -11.29
N ALA A 23 -7.99 -6.68 -12.45
CA ALA A 23 -7.06 -7.77 -12.65
C ALA A 23 -5.88 -7.72 -11.67
N CYS A 24 -5.41 -6.51 -11.36
CA CYS A 24 -4.25 -6.24 -10.50
C CYS A 24 -4.43 -6.66 -9.02
N ASN A 25 -5.66 -6.76 -8.52
CA ASN A 25 -5.92 -7.03 -7.10
C ASN A 25 -6.94 -8.14 -6.84
N ARG A 26 -7.52 -8.74 -7.89
CA ARG A 26 -8.60 -9.74 -7.77
C ARG A 26 -8.23 -10.93 -6.91
N LEU A 27 -7.03 -11.49 -7.10
CA LEU A 27 -6.57 -12.64 -6.33
C LEU A 27 -6.42 -12.30 -4.85
N ALA A 28 -5.80 -11.17 -4.55
CA ALA A 28 -5.62 -10.69 -3.18
C ALA A 28 -6.96 -10.44 -2.50
N THR A 29 -7.89 -9.79 -3.20
CA THR A 29 -9.25 -9.54 -2.71
C THR A 29 -10.00 -10.85 -2.44
N THR A 30 -9.89 -11.83 -3.35
CA THR A 30 -10.51 -13.15 -3.16
C THR A 30 -10.01 -13.84 -1.89
N TRP A 31 -8.71 -13.76 -1.59
CA TRP A 31 -8.16 -14.33 -0.35
C TRP A 31 -8.65 -13.58 0.90
N ILE A 32 -8.73 -12.26 0.85
CA ILE A 32 -9.29 -11.46 1.96
C ILE A 32 -10.75 -11.85 2.22
N ASP A 33 -11.56 -12.02 1.16
CA ASP A 33 -12.97 -12.37 1.28
C ASP A 33 -13.18 -13.80 1.80
N ARG A 34 -12.26 -14.74 1.51
CA ARG A 34 -12.31 -16.13 1.99
C ARG A 34 -12.00 -16.30 3.47
N TRP A 35 -11.46 -15.28 4.15
CA TRP A 35 -11.26 -15.38 5.58
C TRP A 35 -12.56 -15.80 6.30
N PRO A 36 -12.53 -16.74 7.28
CA PRO A 36 -11.37 -17.33 7.96
C PRO A 36 -10.73 -18.57 7.30
N ASP A 37 -11.17 -18.98 6.12
CA ASP A 37 -10.74 -20.19 5.43
C ASP A 37 -9.41 -20.03 4.70
N TRP A 38 -8.44 -19.43 5.35
CA TRP A 38 -7.08 -19.36 4.83
C TRP A 38 -6.37 -20.71 5.02
N PRO A 39 -5.66 -21.19 3.99
CA PRO A 39 -4.95 -22.46 4.09
C PRO A 39 -3.77 -22.39 5.03
N GLY A 40 -3.34 -23.57 5.50
CA GLY A 40 -2.21 -23.72 6.40
C GLY A 40 -2.57 -23.71 7.89
N GLN A 41 -1.64 -24.22 8.66
CA GLN A 41 -1.82 -24.42 10.10
C GLN A 41 -1.96 -23.12 10.88
N TYR A 42 -1.32 -22.04 10.39
CA TYR A 42 -1.19 -20.77 11.12
C TYR A 42 -2.20 -19.70 10.66
N ARG A 43 -3.02 -19.96 9.64
CA ARG A 43 -3.95 -18.98 9.06
C ARG A 43 -3.27 -17.63 8.76
N ILE A 44 -2.14 -17.70 8.06
CA ILE A 44 -1.38 -16.52 7.66
C ILE A 44 -1.56 -16.29 6.18
N LEU A 45 -1.88 -15.03 5.81
CA LEU A 45 -1.90 -14.56 4.42
C LEU A 45 -0.84 -13.47 4.26
N ASN A 46 -0.04 -13.55 3.21
CA ASN A 46 0.90 -12.50 2.85
C ASN A 46 0.43 -11.77 1.57
N LEU A 47 0.05 -10.51 1.71
CA LEU A 47 -0.20 -9.63 0.58
C LEU A 47 1.12 -8.99 0.14
N VAL A 48 1.50 -9.25 -1.09
CA VAL A 48 2.76 -8.82 -1.67
C VAL A 48 2.52 -7.87 -2.84
N GLY A 49 3.29 -6.80 -2.93
CA GLY A 49 3.22 -5.89 -4.08
C GLY A 49 4.03 -4.61 -3.87
N PRO A 50 4.24 -3.82 -4.93
CA PRO A 50 5.02 -2.59 -4.86
C PRO A 50 4.38 -1.57 -3.91
N PRO A 51 5.12 -0.50 -3.53
CA PRO A 51 4.54 0.63 -2.82
C PRO A 51 3.29 1.14 -3.51
N ALA A 52 2.31 1.60 -2.74
CA ALA A 52 1.05 2.16 -3.25
C ALA A 52 0.21 1.22 -4.16
N SER A 53 0.39 -0.11 -4.06
CA SER A 53 -0.44 -1.10 -4.77
C SER A 53 -1.78 -1.42 -4.10
N GLY A 54 -2.08 -0.80 -2.95
CA GLY A 54 -3.35 -1.00 -2.23
C GLY A 54 -3.28 -2.03 -1.10
N LYS A 55 -2.10 -2.57 -0.74
CA LYS A 55 -1.94 -3.54 0.36
C LYS A 55 -2.53 -3.04 1.69
N SER A 56 -2.09 -1.85 2.13
CA SER A 56 -2.54 -1.27 3.40
C SER A 56 -4.04 -0.96 3.39
N HIS A 57 -4.61 -0.63 2.22
CA HIS A 57 -6.06 -0.47 2.10
C HIS A 57 -6.81 -1.80 2.29
N LEU A 58 -6.37 -2.88 1.62
CA LEU A 58 -6.93 -4.22 1.85
C LEU A 58 -6.72 -4.70 3.29
N GLY A 59 -5.56 -4.38 3.88
CA GLY A 59 -5.28 -4.62 5.29
C GLY A 59 -6.26 -3.92 6.21
N ALA A 60 -6.59 -2.66 5.93
CA ALA A 60 -7.56 -1.90 6.70
C ALA A 60 -8.99 -2.45 6.56
N ILE A 61 -9.42 -2.84 5.34
CA ILE A 61 -10.71 -3.50 5.10
C ILE A 61 -10.82 -4.78 5.93
N TRP A 62 -9.79 -5.63 5.89
CA TRP A 62 -9.77 -6.86 6.67
C TRP A 62 -9.73 -6.58 8.18
N GLY A 63 -8.97 -5.56 8.60
CA GLY A 63 -8.87 -5.12 9.99
C GLY A 63 -10.23 -4.69 10.56
N VAL A 64 -10.99 -3.89 9.83
CA VAL A 64 -12.36 -3.48 10.22
C VAL A 64 -13.28 -4.69 10.36
N ARG A 65 -13.24 -5.62 9.39
CA ARG A 65 -14.07 -6.82 9.39
C ARG A 65 -13.78 -7.76 10.57
N THR A 66 -12.52 -7.85 10.99
CA THR A 66 -12.06 -8.85 11.97
C THR A 66 -11.79 -8.28 13.35
N GLY A 67 -11.74 -6.96 13.49
CA GLY A 67 -11.24 -6.31 14.69
C GLY A 67 -9.73 -6.49 14.88
N ALA A 68 -8.97 -6.69 13.79
CA ALA A 68 -7.53 -6.91 13.87
C ALA A 68 -6.78 -5.65 14.32
N VAL A 69 -5.75 -5.87 15.13
CA VAL A 69 -4.81 -4.82 15.52
C VAL A 69 -3.76 -4.65 14.43
N THR A 70 -3.53 -3.41 13.99
CA THR A 70 -2.47 -3.11 13.00
C THR A 70 -1.17 -2.76 13.71
N LEU A 71 -0.11 -3.47 13.35
CA LEU A 71 1.25 -3.30 13.85
C LEU A 71 2.17 -2.85 12.71
N ARG A 72 3.09 -1.94 13.00
CA ARG A 72 4.02 -1.38 12.00
C ARG A 72 5.49 -1.65 12.31
N SER A 73 5.77 -2.18 13.49
CA SER A 73 7.12 -2.51 13.93
C SER A 73 7.09 -3.58 15.03
N SER A 74 8.25 -4.13 15.36
CA SER A 74 8.41 -5.06 16.48
C SER A 74 8.10 -4.44 17.85
N GLY A 75 8.30 -3.13 17.99
CA GLY A 75 7.90 -2.42 19.20
C GLY A 75 6.41 -2.55 19.45
N ASP A 76 5.60 -2.49 18.40
CA ASP A 76 4.16 -2.72 18.47
C ASP A 76 3.84 -4.20 18.77
N ALA A 77 4.64 -5.14 18.25
CA ALA A 77 4.42 -6.58 18.42
C ALA A 77 4.56 -7.07 19.87
N ASN A 78 5.31 -6.35 20.68
CA ASN A 78 5.45 -6.64 22.12
C ASN A 78 4.29 -6.07 22.96
N ALA A 79 3.42 -5.29 22.35
CA ALA A 79 2.46 -4.49 23.08
C ALA A 79 1.08 -5.11 23.34
N PRO A 80 0.39 -5.84 22.44
CA PRO A 80 -0.96 -6.20 22.76
C PRO A 80 -1.07 -7.60 23.38
N ASP A 81 -1.40 -7.66 24.67
CA ASP A 81 -2.02 -8.86 25.27
C ASP A 81 -3.44 -9.07 24.73
N GLU A 82 -4.00 -8.09 24.05
CA GLU A 82 -5.33 -8.09 23.48
C GLU A 82 -5.30 -8.29 21.96
N GLY A 83 -6.18 -9.14 21.45
CA GLY A 83 -6.38 -9.36 20.02
C GLY A 83 -5.98 -10.75 19.56
N ARG A 84 -6.79 -11.31 18.66
CA ARG A 84 -6.53 -12.60 18.00
C ARG A 84 -6.06 -12.44 16.57
N HIS A 85 -6.39 -11.30 15.95
CA HIS A 85 -6.09 -11.03 14.55
C HIS A 85 -5.19 -9.82 14.44
N PHE A 86 -4.17 -9.89 13.58
CA PHE A 86 -3.20 -8.81 13.42
C PHE A 86 -2.93 -8.54 11.95
N VAL A 87 -2.79 -7.26 11.61
CA VAL A 87 -2.23 -6.80 10.34
C VAL A 87 -0.81 -6.29 10.63
N LEU A 88 0.18 -6.86 9.98
CA LEU A 88 1.56 -6.39 10.05
C LEU A 88 1.87 -5.63 8.77
N ASP A 89 2.01 -4.32 8.88
CA ASP A 89 2.23 -3.45 7.72
C ASP A 89 3.72 -3.21 7.49
N ASP A 90 4.15 -3.25 6.22
CA ASP A 90 5.51 -3.06 5.72
C ASP A 90 6.53 -4.04 6.35
N VAL A 91 6.20 -5.33 6.35
CA VAL A 91 7.08 -6.38 6.87
C VAL A 91 8.33 -6.51 6.00
N SER A 92 9.51 -6.31 6.60
CA SER A 92 10.82 -6.49 5.98
C SER A 92 11.85 -6.92 7.01
N VAL A 93 13.00 -7.44 6.57
CA VAL A 93 14.12 -7.80 7.45
C VAL A 93 14.89 -6.56 7.91
N ASP A 94 14.89 -5.50 7.10
CA ASP A 94 15.72 -4.30 7.31
C ASP A 94 15.00 -3.20 8.13
N ASP A 95 13.66 -3.20 8.19
CA ASP A 95 12.85 -2.09 8.70
C ASP A 95 12.20 -2.38 10.07
N GLY A 96 13.01 -2.77 11.06
CA GLY A 96 12.55 -2.74 12.45
C GLY A 96 11.67 -3.91 12.90
N TRP A 97 11.59 -4.99 12.13
CA TRP A 97 10.94 -6.23 12.54
C TRP A 97 11.94 -7.17 13.19
N ASP A 98 11.85 -7.31 14.52
CA ASP A 98 12.60 -8.28 15.30
C ASP A 98 12.06 -9.70 15.04
N GLU A 99 12.96 -10.61 14.68
CA GLU A 99 12.58 -11.97 14.28
C GLU A 99 12.00 -12.79 15.43
N GLU A 100 12.49 -12.58 16.66
CA GLU A 100 11.99 -13.27 17.85
C GLU A 100 10.58 -12.78 18.19
N ALA A 101 10.35 -11.47 18.17
CA ALA A 101 9.04 -10.89 18.40
C ALA A 101 8.03 -11.37 17.35
N LEU A 102 8.41 -11.40 16.07
CA LEU A 102 7.57 -11.92 15.00
C LEU A 102 7.26 -13.40 15.18
N PHE A 103 8.27 -14.21 15.56
CA PHE A 103 8.10 -15.62 15.84
C PHE A 103 7.13 -15.87 17.00
N HIS A 104 7.26 -15.12 18.09
CA HIS A 104 6.34 -15.19 19.22
C HIS A 104 4.92 -14.79 18.84
N LEU A 105 4.76 -13.74 18.04
CA LEU A 105 3.46 -13.30 17.55
C LEU A 105 2.79 -14.38 16.69
N VAL A 106 3.52 -14.98 15.74
CA VAL A 106 3.04 -16.11 14.92
C VAL A 106 2.55 -17.27 15.79
N ASN A 107 3.33 -17.64 16.81
CA ASN A 107 2.96 -18.73 17.72
C ASN A 107 1.74 -18.42 18.55
N ARG A 108 1.70 -17.25 19.16
CA ARG A 108 0.56 -16.79 19.97
C ARG A 108 -0.71 -16.77 19.15
N THR A 109 -0.67 -16.14 17.98
CA THR A 109 -1.84 -16.05 17.08
C THR A 109 -2.37 -17.43 16.69
N ALA A 110 -1.47 -18.39 16.39
CA ALA A 110 -1.88 -19.75 16.06
C ALA A 110 -2.51 -20.47 17.25
N ASN A 111 -1.94 -20.33 18.44
CA ASN A 111 -2.45 -20.97 19.67
C ASN A 111 -3.85 -20.41 20.07
N ASP A 112 -4.05 -19.11 19.87
CA ASP A 112 -5.30 -18.41 20.20
C ASP A 112 -6.39 -18.58 19.12
N GLY A 113 -6.10 -19.34 18.06
CA GLY A 113 -7.01 -19.55 16.92
C GLY A 113 -7.21 -18.29 16.08
N GLY A 114 -6.23 -17.40 16.10
CA GLY A 114 -6.22 -16.13 15.38
C GLY A 114 -5.80 -16.24 13.91
N SER A 115 -5.52 -15.09 13.30
CA SER A 115 -5.03 -14.97 11.93
C SER A 115 -4.08 -13.80 11.78
N LEU A 116 -3.07 -13.93 10.91
CA LEU A 116 -2.15 -12.86 10.57
C LEU A 116 -2.28 -12.47 9.10
N LEU A 117 -2.34 -11.17 8.86
CA LEU A 117 -2.23 -10.58 7.53
C LEU A 117 -0.90 -9.82 7.45
N LEU A 118 0.01 -10.33 6.63
CA LEU A 118 1.34 -9.72 6.42
C LEU A 118 1.31 -8.92 5.13
N LEU A 119 1.71 -7.65 5.20
CA LEU A 119 1.82 -6.75 4.06
C LEU A 119 3.31 -6.50 3.80
N SER A 120 3.80 -6.83 2.61
CA SER A 120 5.22 -6.73 2.29
C SER A 120 5.45 -6.36 0.82
N ARG A 121 6.67 -5.95 0.48
CA ARG A 121 7.06 -5.65 -0.91
C ARG A 121 7.39 -6.92 -1.68
N GLU A 122 7.96 -7.90 -1.00
CA GLU A 122 8.33 -9.21 -1.51
C GLU A 122 7.82 -10.32 -0.58
N PRO A 123 7.73 -11.57 -1.04
CA PRO A 123 7.22 -12.65 -0.23
C PRO A 123 8.06 -12.85 1.04
N VAL A 124 7.39 -12.86 2.20
CA VAL A 124 8.09 -13.12 3.49
C VAL A 124 8.81 -14.47 3.51
N SER A 125 8.35 -15.43 2.71
CA SER A 125 8.99 -16.75 2.54
C SER A 125 10.34 -16.70 1.82
N GLN A 126 10.65 -15.60 1.12
CA GLN A 126 11.89 -15.39 0.35
C GLN A 126 12.87 -14.44 1.05
N MET A 127 12.45 -13.81 2.14
CA MET A 127 13.29 -12.91 2.91
C MET A 127 14.38 -13.69 3.69
N PRO A 128 15.57 -13.09 3.88
CA PRO A 128 16.73 -13.77 4.52
C PRO A 128 16.63 -13.77 6.05
N TRP A 129 15.56 -14.37 6.59
CA TRP A 129 15.39 -14.54 8.03
C TRP A 129 16.51 -15.40 8.63
N LYS A 130 17.06 -15.01 9.77
CA LYS A 130 18.13 -15.72 10.48
C LYS A 130 17.56 -16.84 11.38
N LEU A 131 16.37 -16.62 11.95
CA LEU A 131 15.73 -17.57 12.84
C LEU A 131 15.11 -18.73 12.04
N ALA A 132 15.70 -19.92 12.13
CA ALA A 132 15.31 -21.09 11.33
C ALA A 132 13.85 -21.50 11.53
N ASP A 133 13.36 -21.42 12.76
CA ASP A 133 11.97 -21.77 13.10
C ASP A 133 10.97 -20.79 12.48
N LEU A 134 11.26 -19.48 12.47
CA LEU A 134 10.46 -18.47 11.80
C LEU A 134 10.46 -18.72 10.28
N THR A 135 11.65 -18.93 9.70
CA THR A 135 11.80 -19.23 8.26
C THR A 135 10.95 -20.43 7.85
N SER A 136 10.96 -21.51 8.64
CA SER A 136 10.16 -22.71 8.35
C SER A 136 8.66 -22.41 8.31
N ARG A 137 8.16 -21.58 9.22
CA ARG A 137 6.73 -21.20 9.29
C ARG A 137 6.34 -20.27 8.15
N LEU A 138 7.18 -19.27 7.85
CA LEU A 138 6.91 -18.31 6.79
C LEU A 138 6.98 -18.92 5.37
N ARG A 139 7.71 -20.03 5.18
CA ARG A 139 7.71 -20.79 3.92
C ARG A 139 6.35 -21.40 3.57
N ALA A 140 5.53 -21.71 4.54
CA ALA A 140 4.21 -22.32 4.34
C ALA A 140 3.08 -21.29 4.18
N VAL A 141 3.40 -20.00 4.20
CA VAL A 141 2.42 -18.91 4.13
C VAL A 141 1.86 -18.77 2.72
N THR A 142 0.54 -18.60 2.64
CA THR A 142 -0.13 -18.30 1.37
C THR A 142 0.21 -16.88 0.93
N VAL A 143 0.69 -16.75 -0.31
CA VAL A 143 1.04 -15.46 -0.91
C VAL A 143 -0.01 -15.03 -1.92
N ALA A 144 -0.52 -13.82 -1.77
CA ALA A 144 -1.38 -13.17 -2.75
C ALA A 144 -0.71 -11.87 -3.25
N ARG A 145 -0.54 -11.76 -4.57
CA ARG A 145 0.13 -10.61 -5.18
C ARG A 145 -0.86 -9.55 -5.58
N LEU A 146 -0.44 -8.30 -5.37
CA LEU A 146 -1.06 -7.11 -5.95
C LEU A 146 -0.10 -6.53 -6.99
N GLU A 147 -0.63 -6.31 -8.18
CA GLU A 147 0.09 -5.65 -9.27
C GLU A 147 -0.25 -4.15 -9.29
N PRO A 148 0.53 -3.32 -9.97
CA PRO A 148 0.15 -1.94 -10.23
C PRO A 148 -1.20 -1.87 -10.96
N PRO A 149 -2.04 -0.85 -10.67
CA PRO A 149 -3.30 -0.67 -11.37
C PRO A 149 -3.08 -0.41 -12.87
N ASP A 150 -3.92 -1.00 -13.70
CA ASP A 150 -3.96 -0.73 -15.13
C ASP A 150 -4.74 0.57 -15.44
N ASP A 151 -4.72 1.00 -16.70
CA ASP A 151 -5.35 2.24 -17.12
C ASP A 151 -6.88 2.22 -16.89
N ALA A 152 -7.51 1.05 -16.95
CA ALA A 152 -8.94 0.92 -16.69
C ALA A 152 -9.27 1.17 -15.22
N ILE A 153 -8.47 0.63 -14.30
CA ILE A 153 -8.60 0.85 -12.85
C ILE A 153 -8.28 2.30 -12.49
N LEU A 154 -7.21 2.87 -13.05
CA LEU A 154 -6.87 4.28 -12.82
C LEU A 154 -8.02 5.20 -13.22
N ARG A 155 -8.65 4.95 -14.38
CA ARG A 155 -9.81 5.70 -14.85
C ARG A 155 -10.98 5.59 -13.88
N GLN A 156 -11.36 4.38 -13.48
CA GLN A 156 -12.46 4.15 -12.55
C GLN A 156 -12.22 4.82 -11.19
N LEU A 157 -10.98 4.78 -10.70
CA LEU A 157 -10.60 5.44 -9.44
C LEU A 157 -10.74 6.96 -9.54
N LEU A 158 -10.30 7.57 -10.65
CA LEU A 158 -10.44 9.01 -10.87
C LEU A 158 -11.93 9.41 -11.02
N GLU A 159 -12.70 8.64 -11.80
CA GLU A 159 -14.15 8.86 -11.95
C GLU A 159 -14.85 8.80 -10.60
N LYS A 160 -14.60 7.76 -9.81
CA LYS A 160 -15.15 7.64 -8.46
C LYS A 160 -14.74 8.80 -7.57
N TYR A 161 -13.44 9.15 -7.53
CA TYR A 161 -12.93 10.25 -6.71
C TYR A 161 -13.67 11.55 -6.96
N PHE A 162 -13.87 11.91 -8.23
CA PHE A 162 -14.55 13.15 -8.59
C PHE A 162 -16.07 13.05 -8.42
N ALA A 163 -16.69 11.90 -8.70
CA ALA A 163 -18.12 11.68 -8.49
C ALA A 163 -18.51 11.80 -6.99
N ASP A 164 -17.72 11.23 -6.08
CA ASP A 164 -17.92 11.32 -4.62
C ASP A 164 -17.88 12.78 -4.12
N ARG A 165 -17.22 13.68 -4.87
CA ARG A 165 -17.15 15.13 -4.62
C ARG A 165 -18.11 15.97 -5.46
N GLN A 166 -18.98 15.34 -6.22
CA GLN A 166 -19.91 15.99 -7.13
C GLN A 166 -19.21 16.87 -8.19
N LEU A 167 -17.98 16.51 -8.56
CA LEU A 167 -17.21 17.19 -9.59
C LEU A 167 -17.35 16.46 -10.92
N ALA A 168 -17.81 17.20 -11.94
CA ALA A 168 -17.89 16.67 -13.30
C ALA A 168 -16.52 16.73 -13.98
N ILE A 169 -16.04 15.59 -14.46
CA ILE A 169 -14.82 15.49 -15.26
C ILE A 169 -15.13 14.88 -16.62
N SER A 170 -14.54 15.42 -17.68
CA SER A 170 -14.76 14.93 -19.04
C SER A 170 -13.80 13.80 -19.39
N LEU A 171 -14.23 12.89 -20.29
CA LEU A 171 -13.40 11.80 -20.79
C LEU A 171 -12.03 12.25 -21.33
N PRO A 172 -11.93 13.34 -22.14
CA PRO A 172 -10.61 13.80 -22.61
C PRO A 172 -9.65 14.20 -21.50
N VAL A 173 -10.15 14.71 -20.37
CA VAL A 173 -9.34 15.07 -19.20
C VAL A 173 -8.87 13.80 -18.49
N LEU A 174 -9.76 12.83 -18.28
CA LEU A 174 -9.42 11.53 -17.71
C LEU A 174 -8.37 10.80 -18.54
N ASP A 175 -8.56 10.70 -19.85
CA ASP A 175 -7.62 10.05 -20.76
C ASP A 175 -6.24 10.70 -20.74
N TYR A 176 -6.22 12.03 -20.69
CA TYR A 176 -4.98 12.77 -20.56
C TYR A 176 -4.23 12.45 -19.25
N MET A 177 -4.95 12.42 -18.12
CA MET A 177 -4.38 12.11 -16.81
C MET A 177 -3.85 10.66 -16.77
N VAL A 178 -4.71 9.69 -17.11
CA VAL A 178 -4.37 8.25 -17.08
C VAL A 178 -3.14 7.93 -17.93
N SER A 179 -3.02 8.56 -19.11
CA SER A 179 -1.88 8.30 -20.03
C SER A 179 -0.54 8.82 -19.53
N ARG A 180 -0.51 9.66 -18.48
CA ARG A 180 0.70 10.36 -18.01
C ARG A 180 1.00 10.17 -16.54
N MET A 181 0.05 9.70 -15.76
CA MET A 181 0.26 9.47 -14.33
C MET A 181 1.03 8.17 -14.07
N GLU A 182 1.70 8.13 -12.94
CA GLU A 182 2.25 6.89 -12.40
C GLU A 182 1.12 5.88 -12.12
N ARG A 183 1.36 4.61 -12.44
CA ARG A 183 0.41 3.52 -12.21
C ARG A 183 0.41 3.09 -10.74
N SER A 184 -0.08 3.97 -9.88
CA SER A 184 -0.22 3.71 -8.46
C SER A 184 -1.51 4.31 -7.90
N PHE A 185 -2.09 3.67 -6.88
CA PHE A 185 -3.27 4.19 -6.18
C PHE A 185 -2.96 5.53 -5.49
N GLN A 186 -1.73 5.72 -5.04
CA GLN A 186 -1.29 6.97 -4.42
C GLN A 186 -1.25 8.12 -5.43
N ALA A 187 -0.77 7.87 -6.65
CA ALA A 187 -0.76 8.89 -7.70
C ALA A 187 -2.18 9.38 -8.01
N VAL A 188 -3.16 8.46 -8.09
CA VAL A 188 -4.57 8.82 -8.27
C VAL A 188 -5.02 9.78 -7.18
N GLN A 189 -4.82 9.42 -5.91
CA GLN A 189 -5.26 10.23 -4.77
C GLN A 189 -4.58 11.61 -4.77
N THR A 190 -3.27 11.63 -4.99
CA THR A 190 -2.48 12.86 -4.91
C THR A 190 -2.84 13.83 -6.04
N ILE A 191 -2.93 13.33 -7.27
CA ILE A 191 -3.23 14.15 -8.46
C ILE A 191 -4.69 14.62 -8.41
N ALA A 192 -5.64 13.72 -8.08
CA ALA A 192 -7.05 14.07 -7.98
C ALA A 192 -7.30 15.11 -6.87
N ALA A 193 -6.65 14.97 -5.72
CA ALA A 193 -6.72 15.96 -4.64
C ALA A 193 -6.11 17.32 -5.04
N ALA A 194 -5.03 17.34 -5.83
CA ALA A 194 -4.46 18.58 -6.36
C ALA A 194 -5.41 19.27 -7.36
N MET A 195 -6.02 18.48 -8.25
CA MET A 195 -7.05 18.98 -9.19
C MET A 195 -8.24 19.59 -8.45
N ASP A 196 -8.77 18.90 -7.44
CA ASP A 196 -9.88 19.35 -6.62
C ASP A 196 -9.56 20.67 -5.90
N ARG A 197 -8.46 20.73 -5.17
CA ARG A 197 -8.02 21.95 -4.45
C ARG A 197 -7.86 23.14 -5.39
N ARG A 198 -7.24 22.96 -6.55
CA ARG A 198 -7.03 24.05 -7.50
C ARG A 198 -8.33 24.48 -8.17
N SER A 199 -9.20 23.54 -8.51
CA SER A 199 -10.54 23.81 -9.03
C SER A 199 -11.34 24.69 -8.06
N LEU A 200 -11.34 24.34 -6.77
CA LEU A 200 -12.01 25.13 -5.73
C LEU A 200 -11.39 26.52 -5.55
N ALA A 201 -10.05 26.61 -5.48
CA ALA A 201 -9.36 27.88 -5.27
C ALA A 201 -9.59 28.88 -6.42
N GLU A 202 -9.57 28.39 -7.65
CA GLU A 202 -9.73 29.21 -8.86
C GLU A 202 -11.19 29.32 -9.32
N ARG A 203 -12.13 28.62 -8.66
CA ARG A 203 -13.55 28.52 -9.04
C ARG A 203 -13.72 28.10 -10.51
N ARG A 204 -12.94 27.13 -10.94
CA ARG A 204 -12.92 26.63 -12.33
C ARG A 204 -13.30 25.17 -12.39
N ASN A 205 -13.92 24.76 -13.50
CA ASN A 205 -14.20 23.36 -13.78
C ASN A 205 -12.90 22.56 -14.00
N LEU A 206 -13.02 21.23 -13.87
CA LEU A 206 -11.94 20.29 -14.18
C LEU A 206 -11.71 20.26 -15.70
N THR A 207 -10.74 21.03 -16.17
CA THR A 207 -10.45 21.22 -17.59
C THR A 207 -9.10 20.63 -17.99
N LEU A 208 -8.90 20.42 -19.29
CA LEU A 208 -7.64 19.89 -19.81
C LEU A 208 -6.44 20.84 -19.52
N PRO A 209 -6.53 22.17 -19.62
CA PRO A 209 -5.45 23.05 -19.16
C PRO A 209 -5.09 22.86 -17.70
N LEU A 210 -6.08 22.79 -16.79
CA LEU A 210 -5.83 22.52 -15.37
C LEU A 210 -5.12 21.19 -15.16
N ALA A 211 -5.55 20.14 -15.85
CA ALA A 211 -4.89 18.83 -15.77
C ALA A 211 -3.45 18.89 -16.28
N ARG A 212 -3.16 19.66 -17.33
CA ARG A 212 -1.80 19.83 -17.84
C ARG A 212 -0.89 20.50 -16.83
N ASP A 213 -1.36 21.58 -16.20
CA ASP A 213 -0.59 22.32 -15.19
C ASP A 213 -0.23 21.41 -13.99
N ILE A 214 -1.24 20.72 -13.48
CA ILE A 214 -1.05 19.77 -12.36
C ILE A 214 -0.09 18.64 -12.73
N MET A 215 -0.28 18.01 -13.89
CA MET A 215 0.58 16.90 -14.31
C MET A 215 2.04 17.33 -14.54
N ALA A 216 2.27 18.56 -15.02
CA ALA A 216 3.62 19.11 -15.15
C ALA A 216 4.30 19.30 -13.78
N GLU A 217 3.59 19.84 -12.78
CA GLU A 217 4.10 20.00 -11.42
C GLU A 217 4.51 18.66 -10.79
N PHE A 218 3.74 17.61 -11.04
CA PHE A 218 4.05 16.26 -10.54
C PHE A 218 5.23 15.62 -11.27
N ALA A 219 5.35 15.82 -12.57
CA ALA A 219 6.50 15.34 -13.35
C ALA A 219 7.81 15.99 -12.87
N ASP A 220 7.83 17.30 -12.67
CA ASP A 220 8.99 18.04 -12.18
C ASP A 220 9.37 17.61 -10.75
N GLY A 221 8.37 17.43 -9.87
CA GLY A 221 8.59 16.93 -8.51
C GLY A 221 9.10 15.49 -8.44
N ALA A 222 8.74 14.63 -9.39
CA ALA A 222 9.27 13.27 -9.50
C ALA A 222 10.74 13.27 -9.95
N HIS A 223 11.09 14.09 -10.92
CA HIS A 223 12.48 14.25 -11.38
C HIS A 223 13.40 14.80 -10.28
N ALA A 224 12.93 15.77 -9.49
CA ALA A 224 13.69 16.33 -8.38
C ALA A 224 13.96 15.29 -7.27
N ARG A 225 13.02 14.39 -6.98
CA ARG A 225 13.22 13.30 -6.00
C ARG A 225 14.20 12.23 -6.50
N GLN A 226 14.19 11.93 -7.78
CA GLN A 226 15.07 10.94 -8.40
C GLN A 226 16.53 11.42 -8.44
N GLN A 227 16.76 12.73 -8.58
CA GLN A 227 18.09 13.35 -8.54
C GLN A 227 18.64 13.53 -7.12
N ALA A 228 17.79 13.51 -6.10
CA ALA A 228 18.18 13.64 -4.69
C ALA A 228 18.62 12.32 -4.03
N LEU A 229 18.46 11.17 -4.69
CA LEU A 229 18.99 9.90 -4.21
C LEU A 229 20.50 9.84 -4.46
N PRO A 230 21.34 9.68 -3.43
CA PRO A 230 22.79 9.58 -3.61
C PRO A 230 23.12 8.33 -4.43
N THR A 231 23.77 8.52 -5.55
CA THR A 231 24.40 7.45 -6.33
C THR A 231 25.45 6.78 -5.43
N GLN A 232 25.19 5.55 -5.00
CA GLN A 232 26.24 4.74 -4.39
C GLN A 232 27.27 4.43 -5.48
N THR A 233 28.29 5.27 -5.54
CA THR A 233 29.47 5.09 -6.40
C THR A 233 30.27 3.92 -5.82
N GLU A 234 30.42 2.88 -6.62
CA GLU A 234 31.38 1.81 -6.46
C GLU A 234 32.73 2.36 -6.01
N GLN A 235 33.11 2.10 -4.77
CA GLN A 235 34.51 2.13 -4.36
C GLN A 235 35.07 0.72 -4.42
N THR A 236 35.38 0.30 -5.62
CA THR A 236 36.35 -0.74 -5.86
C THR A 236 37.74 -0.09 -5.70
N GLY A 237 38.22 -0.08 -4.48
CA GLY A 237 39.59 0.35 -4.17
C GLY A 237 40.53 -0.80 -4.32
N SER A 238 41.28 -0.80 -5.40
CA SER A 238 42.54 -1.50 -5.60
C SER A 238 43.45 -1.31 -4.39
N GLN A 239 43.92 -2.38 -3.81
CA GLN A 239 45.22 -2.42 -3.13
C GLN A 239 46.00 -3.59 -3.69
N GLU A 240 46.80 -3.23 -4.69
CA GLU A 240 47.98 -3.97 -5.09
C GLU A 240 49.05 -3.88 -4.01
N GLU A 241 49.67 -5.02 -3.75
CA GLU A 241 51.06 -5.33 -3.49
C GLU A 241 52.00 -4.16 -3.10
N ASP A 242 52.69 -4.27 -1.98
CA ASP A 242 54.17 -4.39 -2.00
C ASP A 242 54.76 -4.76 -0.65
N SER A 243 55.77 -5.71 -0.72
CA SER A 243 56.84 -6.09 0.23
C SER A 243 56.52 -7.01 1.40
#